data_a216ae9f5e45994f18c606557f7c6eab
#
_entry.id   a216ae9f5e45994f18c606557f7c6eab
#
_cell.length_a   1.000
_cell.length_b   1.000
_cell.length_c   1.000
_cell.angle_alpha   90.00
_cell.angle_beta   90.00
_cell.angle_gamma   90.00
#
_symmetry.space_group_name_H-M   'P 1'
#
loop_
_entity.id
_entity.type
_entity.pdbx_description
1 polymer ?
#
loop_
_entity_poly.entity_id
_entity_poly.type
_entity_poly.pdbx_seq_one_letter_code
_entity_poly.pdbx_strand_id
1 'polypeptide(L)'
;MMQMFSGASSGGWFEKAQRFGKSFMLPIAVLPAAGLLLGIGGALSNPNTLAAYPFLDVGWLQAIFTIMSSAGSIVFANLSVLFAVGVAVGLAKSDKGTAGLAALLAFLVMNATINALLILTGKLAHENPGAVGQGMTLGIQTLETGVFGGVVIGLVTCTLHHRFNKIALPQFLGFFGGSRFVPIISSLAAILVGALMTVIWPHFQKLIFGLGGLVDATGYLGTLLYGFILRMLGPFGLHHIFYLPFWTTALGGSEIVNGHLVEGTQRIFFAQ
;
A
#
# COMPACT_ATOMS: atom_id res chain seq x y z
N MET A 1 32.10 -20.87 -19.84
CA MET A 1 32.02 -21.81 -18.72
C MET A 1 31.05 -21.31 -17.68
N MET A 2 29.74 -21.19 -18.03
CA MET A 2 28.70 -20.77 -17.10
C MET A 2 27.30 -21.12 -17.67
N GLN A 3 27.14 -22.42 -18.00
CA GLN A 3 25.86 -23.00 -18.45
C GLN A 3 25.66 -24.34 -17.74
N MET A 4 25.59 -24.35 -16.42
CA MET A 4 25.46 -25.61 -15.69
C MET A 4 24.49 -25.52 -14.48
N PHE A 5 23.40 -24.73 -14.60
CA PHE A 5 22.26 -24.81 -13.69
C PHE A 5 20.95 -24.55 -14.42
N SER A 6 20.69 -25.24 -15.52
CA SER A 6 19.36 -25.35 -16.10
C SER A 6 18.73 -26.68 -15.67
N GLY A 7 18.49 -26.86 -14.39
CA GLY A 7 17.66 -27.92 -13.85
C GLY A 7 16.20 -27.64 -14.16
N ALA A 8 15.73 -28.19 -15.26
CA ALA A 8 14.33 -28.19 -15.65
C ALA A 8 13.54 -29.08 -14.69
N SER A 9 12.78 -28.51 -13.74
CA SER A 9 11.55 -29.11 -13.21
C SER A 9 10.85 -28.36 -12.06
N SER A 10 11.41 -27.28 -11.51
CA SER A 10 10.71 -26.47 -10.47
C SER A 10 10.27 -25.08 -10.98
N GLY A 11 10.30 -24.83 -12.28
CA GLY A 11 10.17 -23.51 -12.90
C GLY A 11 8.81 -22.79 -12.74
N GLY A 12 7.74 -23.52 -12.53
CA GLY A 12 6.42 -22.90 -12.58
C GLY A 12 6.07 -22.03 -11.36
N TRP A 13 6.36 -22.47 -10.14
CA TRP A 13 5.97 -21.75 -8.93
C TRP A 13 7.02 -20.70 -8.53
N PHE A 14 8.28 -21.05 -8.58
CA PHE A 14 9.39 -20.14 -8.27
C PHE A 14 9.45 -18.96 -9.25
N GLU A 15 9.26 -19.21 -10.54
CA GLU A 15 9.19 -18.15 -11.54
C GLU A 15 8.01 -17.21 -11.31
N LYS A 16 6.83 -17.74 -10.96
CA LYS A 16 5.66 -16.94 -10.61
C LYS A 16 5.92 -16.09 -9.37
N ALA A 17 6.51 -16.66 -8.32
CA ALA A 17 6.89 -15.95 -7.10
C ALA A 17 7.92 -14.84 -7.39
N GLN A 18 8.92 -15.12 -8.22
CA GLN A 18 9.91 -14.13 -8.62
C GLN A 18 9.29 -12.99 -9.45
N ARG A 19 8.40 -13.29 -10.38
CA ARG A 19 7.67 -12.26 -11.15
C ARG A 19 6.79 -11.41 -10.25
N PHE A 20 6.12 -12.04 -9.30
CA PHE A 20 5.34 -11.35 -8.28
C PHE A 20 6.24 -10.41 -7.46
N GLY A 21 7.35 -10.88 -6.92
CA GLY A 21 8.32 -10.05 -6.21
C GLY A 21 8.83 -8.86 -7.04
N LYS A 22 9.15 -9.10 -8.33
CA LYS A 22 9.57 -8.03 -9.25
C LYS A 22 8.50 -6.96 -9.48
N SER A 23 7.21 -7.29 -9.39
CA SER A 23 6.13 -6.31 -9.59
C SER A 23 6.09 -5.24 -8.50
N PHE A 24 6.68 -5.51 -7.33
CA PHE A 24 6.82 -4.53 -6.25
C PHE A 24 7.98 -3.56 -6.44
N MET A 25 8.92 -3.86 -7.34
CA MET A 25 10.11 -3.02 -7.53
C MET A 25 9.76 -1.60 -7.96
N LEU A 26 8.73 -1.43 -8.80
CA LEU A 26 8.33 -0.12 -9.32
C LEU A 26 7.81 0.82 -8.21
N PRO A 27 6.81 0.44 -7.39
CA PRO A 27 6.38 1.25 -6.26
C PRO A 27 7.50 1.49 -5.22
N ILE A 28 8.31 0.46 -4.96
CA ILE A 28 9.38 0.53 -3.95
C ILE A 28 10.51 1.46 -4.39
N ALA A 29 10.83 1.53 -5.68
CA ALA A 29 11.90 2.39 -6.20
C ALA A 29 11.67 3.89 -5.94
N VAL A 30 10.43 4.31 -5.73
CA VAL A 30 10.07 5.70 -5.41
C VAL A 30 10.29 6.04 -3.94
N LEU A 31 10.25 5.04 -3.04
CA LEU A 31 10.29 5.25 -1.59
C LEU A 31 11.58 5.92 -1.08
N PRO A 32 12.79 5.60 -1.55
CA PRO A 32 14.00 6.29 -1.10
C PRO A 32 13.97 7.79 -1.40
N ALA A 33 13.50 8.17 -2.60
CA ALA A 33 13.38 9.58 -2.97
C ALA A 33 12.32 10.30 -2.11
N ALA A 34 11.16 9.68 -1.91
CA ALA A 34 10.12 10.20 -1.04
C ALA A 34 10.60 10.31 0.43
N GLY A 35 11.36 9.31 0.91
CA GLY A 35 11.94 9.30 2.24
C GLY A 35 12.96 10.42 2.46
N LEU A 36 13.81 10.69 1.47
CA LEU A 36 14.75 11.82 1.55
C LEU A 36 14.03 13.16 1.58
N LEU A 37 13.00 13.34 0.74
CA LEU A 37 12.20 14.57 0.72
C LEU A 37 11.50 14.79 2.07
N LEU A 38 10.83 13.74 2.58
CA LEU A 38 10.14 13.81 3.85
C LEU A 38 11.11 14.01 5.02
N GLY A 39 12.22 13.25 5.06
CA GLY A 39 13.18 13.29 6.15
C GLY A 39 13.92 14.63 6.23
N ILE A 40 14.47 15.12 5.11
CA ILE A 40 15.17 16.40 5.09
C ILE A 40 14.18 17.55 5.32
N GLY A 41 13.06 17.54 4.60
CA GLY A 41 12.02 18.56 4.74
C GLY A 41 11.46 18.62 6.16
N GLY A 42 11.06 17.48 6.71
CA GLY A 42 10.50 17.39 8.07
C GLY A 42 11.51 17.76 9.16
N ALA A 43 12.74 17.24 9.07
CA ALA A 43 13.78 17.54 10.08
C ALA A 43 14.15 19.02 10.13
N LEU A 44 14.24 19.69 8.95
CA LEU A 44 14.65 21.10 8.88
C LEU A 44 13.48 22.08 9.05
N SER A 45 12.23 21.62 9.01
CA SER A 45 11.04 22.40 9.36
C SER A 45 10.50 22.11 10.76
N ASN A 46 11.14 21.22 11.52
CA ASN A 46 10.70 20.88 12.86
C ASN A 46 10.94 22.06 13.84
N PRO A 47 9.95 22.44 14.67
CA PRO A 47 10.08 23.52 15.63
C PRO A 47 11.27 23.37 16.60
N ASN A 48 11.60 22.15 17.01
CA ASN A 48 12.75 21.87 17.87
C ASN A 48 14.08 22.17 17.16
N THR A 49 14.16 21.84 15.87
CA THR A 49 15.34 22.15 15.04
C THR A 49 15.50 23.65 14.84
N LEU A 50 14.41 24.37 14.63
CA LEU A 50 14.43 25.84 14.49
C LEU A 50 14.83 26.54 15.77
N ALA A 51 14.38 26.03 16.92
CA ALA A 51 14.81 26.54 18.22
C ALA A 51 16.33 26.35 18.46
N ALA A 52 16.89 25.21 18.02
CA ALA A 52 18.31 24.92 18.13
C ALA A 52 19.16 25.68 17.08
N TYR A 53 18.61 25.94 15.92
CA TYR A 53 19.29 26.57 14.77
C TYR A 53 18.46 27.71 14.17
N PRO A 54 18.38 28.89 14.84
CA PRO A 54 17.51 30.00 14.41
C PRO A 54 17.83 30.57 13.02
N PHE A 55 19.04 30.35 12.48
CA PHE A 55 19.39 30.77 11.12
C PHE A 55 18.63 30.04 10.03
N LEU A 56 18.00 28.89 10.34
CA LEU A 56 17.14 28.15 9.43
C LEU A 56 15.72 28.72 9.37
N ASP A 57 15.33 29.54 10.33
CA ASP A 57 14.01 30.18 10.41
C ASP A 57 13.89 31.37 9.47
N VAL A 58 14.12 31.12 8.19
CA VAL A 58 13.97 32.11 7.10
C VAL A 58 12.77 31.69 6.25
N GLY A 59 11.81 32.58 6.08
CA GLY A 59 10.49 32.24 5.49
C GLY A 59 10.56 31.51 4.14
N TRP A 60 11.41 31.94 3.21
CA TRP A 60 11.55 31.25 1.91
C TRP A 60 12.19 29.86 2.05
N LEU A 61 13.13 29.69 2.98
CA LEU A 61 13.78 28.42 3.24
C LEU A 61 12.81 27.41 3.87
N GLN A 62 12.02 27.87 4.86
CA GLN A 62 10.97 27.07 5.49
C GLN A 62 9.87 26.69 4.50
N ALA A 63 9.51 27.55 3.54
CA ALA A 63 8.59 27.20 2.46
C ALA A 63 9.13 26.02 1.62
N ILE A 64 10.42 26.01 1.28
CA ILE A 64 11.04 24.91 0.54
C ILE A 64 10.99 23.60 1.35
N PHE A 65 11.39 23.63 2.62
CA PHE A 65 11.39 22.44 3.47
C PHE A 65 9.97 21.89 3.70
N THR A 66 9.00 22.76 3.88
CA THR A 66 7.58 22.36 3.99
C THR A 66 7.07 21.70 2.71
N ILE A 67 7.42 22.25 1.53
CA ILE A 67 7.06 21.64 0.24
C ILE A 67 7.73 20.27 0.09
N MET A 68 9.02 20.15 0.44
CA MET A 68 9.74 18.87 0.39
C MET A 68 9.08 17.82 1.31
N SER A 69 8.79 18.19 2.55
CA SER A 69 8.12 17.34 3.51
C SER A 69 6.75 16.88 3.00
N SER A 70 5.94 17.82 2.49
CA SER A 70 4.61 17.52 1.93
C SER A 70 4.70 16.63 0.70
N ALA A 71 5.66 16.88 -0.20
CA ALA A 71 5.88 16.06 -1.39
C ALA A 71 6.35 14.63 -1.04
N GLY A 72 7.16 14.48 0.01
CA GLY A 72 7.54 13.17 0.51
C GLY A 72 6.38 12.43 1.18
N SER A 73 5.66 13.11 2.07
CA SER A 73 4.57 12.50 2.86
C SER A 73 3.42 11.99 1.99
N ILE A 74 3.06 12.70 0.90
CA ILE A 74 1.95 12.29 0.02
C ILE A 74 2.23 10.95 -0.66
N VAL A 75 3.49 10.60 -0.94
CA VAL A 75 3.87 9.31 -1.51
C VAL A 75 3.58 8.19 -0.51
N PHE A 76 3.98 8.37 0.76
CA PHE A 76 3.72 7.39 1.82
C PHE A 76 2.23 7.26 2.13
N ALA A 77 1.48 8.37 2.15
CA ALA A 77 0.04 8.34 2.36
C ALA A 77 -0.72 7.58 1.25
N ASN A 78 -0.17 7.51 0.05
CA ASN A 78 -0.79 6.87 -1.11
C ASN A 78 -0.10 5.58 -1.56
N LEU A 79 0.67 4.94 -0.67
CA LEU A 79 1.35 3.68 -0.98
C LEU A 79 0.40 2.61 -1.51
N SER A 80 -0.79 2.49 -0.94
CA SER A 80 -1.78 1.47 -1.32
C SER A 80 -2.16 1.55 -2.81
N VAL A 81 -2.41 2.75 -3.33
CA VAL A 81 -2.72 2.94 -4.76
C VAL A 81 -1.50 2.73 -5.64
N LEU A 82 -0.31 3.15 -5.18
CA LEU A 82 0.93 2.92 -5.92
C LEU A 82 1.21 1.41 -6.08
N PHE A 83 0.93 0.62 -5.04
CA PHE A 83 1.05 -0.83 -5.12
C PHE A 83 -0.04 -1.46 -6.00
N ALA A 84 -1.28 -0.98 -5.97
CA ALA A 84 -2.34 -1.46 -6.86
C ALA A 84 -1.93 -1.32 -8.33
N VAL A 85 -1.52 -0.12 -8.71
CA VAL A 85 -1.07 0.19 -10.07
C VAL A 85 0.22 -0.56 -10.41
N GLY A 86 1.23 -0.51 -9.52
CA GLY A 86 2.53 -1.12 -9.73
C GLY A 86 2.48 -2.62 -9.91
N VAL A 87 1.67 -3.32 -9.12
CA VAL A 87 1.47 -4.78 -9.25
C VAL A 87 0.77 -5.12 -10.56
N ALA A 88 -0.30 -4.40 -10.91
CA ALA A 88 -1.00 -4.63 -12.17
C ALA A 88 -0.09 -4.41 -13.39
N VAL A 89 0.65 -3.30 -13.43
CA VAL A 89 1.59 -2.95 -14.50
C VAL A 89 2.78 -3.92 -14.54
N GLY A 90 3.33 -4.27 -13.38
CA GLY A 90 4.49 -5.17 -13.27
C GLY A 90 4.21 -6.60 -13.73
N LEU A 91 2.99 -7.10 -13.49
CA LEU A 91 2.57 -8.43 -13.88
C LEU A 91 1.95 -8.50 -15.28
N ALA A 92 1.45 -7.38 -15.81
CA ALA A 92 0.83 -7.34 -17.14
C ALA A 92 1.84 -7.74 -18.24
N LYS A 93 1.41 -8.65 -19.14
CA LYS A 93 2.21 -9.17 -20.25
C LYS A 93 2.23 -8.23 -21.45
N SER A 94 1.15 -7.48 -21.64
CA SER A 94 0.95 -6.53 -22.75
C SER A 94 0.08 -5.39 -22.26
N ASP A 95 0.03 -4.28 -22.98
CA ASP A 95 -0.85 -3.13 -22.73
C ASP A 95 -0.86 -2.69 -21.26
N LYS A 96 0.35 -2.43 -20.73
CA LYS A 96 0.59 -2.10 -19.33
C LYS A 96 -0.13 -0.82 -18.89
N GLY A 97 -0.32 0.14 -19.80
CA GLY A 97 -1.04 1.37 -19.53
C GLY A 97 -2.49 1.11 -19.14
N THR A 98 -3.19 0.28 -19.91
CA THR A 98 -4.56 -0.12 -19.59
C THR A 98 -4.64 -0.91 -18.28
N ALA A 99 -3.68 -1.80 -18.01
CA ALA A 99 -3.63 -2.52 -16.74
C ALA A 99 -3.49 -1.55 -15.54
N GLY A 100 -2.65 -0.52 -15.66
CA GLY A 100 -2.47 0.50 -14.63
C GLY A 100 -3.71 1.34 -14.39
N LEU A 101 -4.36 1.82 -15.47
CA LEU A 101 -5.61 2.58 -15.39
C LEU A 101 -6.73 1.75 -14.78
N ALA A 102 -6.86 0.49 -15.21
CA ALA A 102 -7.85 -0.43 -14.68
C ALA A 102 -7.65 -0.70 -13.18
N ALA A 103 -6.39 -0.82 -12.73
CA ALA A 103 -6.07 -1.01 -11.32
C ALA A 103 -6.40 0.24 -10.49
N LEU A 104 -6.10 1.43 -10.99
CA LEU A 104 -6.47 2.69 -10.34
C LEU A 104 -7.98 2.80 -10.16
N LEU A 105 -8.75 2.58 -11.24
CA LEU A 105 -10.22 2.60 -11.19
C LEU A 105 -10.76 1.55 -10.24
N ALA A 106 -10.29 0.31 -10.33
CA ALA A 106 -10.71 -0.77 -9.46
C ALA A 106 -10.42 -0.46 -7.99
N PHE A 107 -9.27 0.15 -7.68
CA PHE A 107 -8.91 0.55 -6.33
C PHE A 107 -9.85 1.63 -5.77
N LEU A 108 -10.19 2.64 -6.57
CA LEU A 108 -11.16 3.68 -6.18
C LEU A 108 -12.55 3.07 -5.96
N VAL A 109 -13.02 2.21 -6.87
CA VAL A 109 -14.33 1.54 -6.77
C VAL A 109 -14.39 0.63 -5.54
N MET A 110 -13.32 -0.14 -5.25
CA MET A 110 -13.25 -0.96 -4.04
C MET A 110 -13.44 -0.11 -2.77
N ASN A 111 -12.68 0.97 -2.63
CA ASN A 111 -12.75 1.84 -1.46
C ASN A 111 -14.10 2.56 -1.35
N ALA A 112 -14.67 3.03 -2.46
CA ALA A 112 -16.01 3.61 -2.50
C ALA A 112 -17.09 2.59 -2.08
N THR A 113 -16.95 1.33 -2.49
CA THR A 113 -17.86 0.25 -2.09
C THR A 113 -17.76 -0.04 -0.61
N ILE A 114 -16.55 -0.12 -0.06
CA ILE A 114 -16.34 -0.30 1.39
C ILE A 114 -16.99 0.87 2.15
N ASN A 115 -16.75 2.11 1.73
CA ASN A 115 -17.34 3.30 2.34
C ASN A 115 -18.88 3.22 2.35
N ALA A 116 -19.48 2.94 1.19
CA ALA A 116 -20.92 2.82 1.05
C ALA A 116 -21.49 1.73 1.99
N LEU A 117 -20.83 0.59 2.11
CA LEU A 117 -21.24 -0.49 3.00
C LEU A 117 -21.06 -0.13 4.49
N LEU A 118 -20.02 0.62 4.85
CA LEU A 118 -19.83 1.15 6.20
C LEU A 118 -20.96 2.13 6.58
N ILE A 119 -21.35 3.00 5.65
CA ILE A 119 -22.50 3.92 5.84
C ILE A 119 -23.80 3.11 6.02
N LEU A 120 -24.10 2.20 5.10
CA LEU A 120 -25.34 1.40 5.11
C LEU A 120 -25.47 0.51 6.36
N THR A 121 -24.35 0.05 6.89
CA THR A 121 -24.33 -0.80 8.11
C THR A 121 -24.21 0.02 9.40
N GLY A 122 -24.16 1.36 9.32
CA GLY A 122 -24.00 2.24 10.49
C GLY A 122 -22.65 2.08 11.20
N LYS A 123 -21.64 1.55 10.52
CA LYS A 123 -20.29 1.29 11.08
C LYS A 123 -19.27 2.34 10.69
N LEU A 124 -19.66 3.38 9.92
CA LEU A 124 -18.76 4.47 9.59
C LEU A 124 -18.44 5.27 10.86
N ALA A 125 -17.16 5.38 11.18
CA ALA A 125 -16.73 6.13 12.36
C ALA A 125 -16.74 7.62 12.05
N HIS A 126 -17.42 8.41 12.89
CA HIS A 126 -17.42 9.88 12.82
C HIS A 126 -16.31 10.48 13.68
N GLU A 127 -15.95 9.82 14.79
CA GLU A 127 -14.86 10.22 15.67
C GLU A 127 -13.77 9.14 15.68
N ASN A 128 -12.51 9.56 15.60
CA ASN A 128 -11.33 8.69 15.66
C ASN A 128 -11.40 7.44 14.76
N PRO A 129 -11.52 7.58 13.43
CA PRO A 129 -11.64 6.45 12.52
C PRO A 129 -10.47 5.45 12.64
N GLY A 130 -9.26 5.91 13.00
CA GLY A 130 -8.11 5.06 13.22
C GLY A 130 -8.29 4.03 14.34
N ALA A 131 -8.98 4.38 15.41
CA ALA A 131 -9.23 3.48 16.55
C ALA A 131 -10.07 2.25 16.17
N VAL A 132 -10.90 2.36 15.14
CA VAL A 132 -11.72 1.25 14.60
C VAL A 132 -11.16 0.66 13.30
N GLY A 133 -9.90 0.99 12.97
CA GLY A 133 -9.23 0.48 11.77
C GLY A 133 -9.78 1.05 10.47
N GLN A 134 -10.31 2.27 10.50
CA GLN A 134 -10.71 3.04 9.34
C GLN A 134 -9.73 4.19 9.09
N GLY A 135 -9.57 4.58 7.83
CA GLY A 135 -8.68 5.67 7.44
C GLY A 135 -9.16 6.37 6.19
N MET A 136 -8.46 7.44 5.81
CA MET A 136 -8.74 8.18 4.59
C MET A 136 -7.82 7.70 3.46
N THR A 137 -8.40 7.23 2.37
CA THR A 137 -7.67 6.81 1.18
C THR A 137 -8.17 7.60 -0.01
N LEU A 138 -7.32 8.45 -0.59
CA LEU A 138 -7.68 9.34 -1.72
C LEU A 138 -8.98 10.14 -1.48
N GLY A 139 -9.19 10.63 -0.25
CA GLY A 139 -10.38 11.38 0.12
C GLY A 139 -11.62 10.52 0.43
N ILE A 140 -11.53 9.20 0.39
CA ILE A 140 -12.61 8.28 0.72
C ILE A 140 -12.32 7.65 2.08
N GLN A 141 -13.25 7.83 3.05
CA GLN A 141 -13.14 7.12 4.33
C GLN A 141 -13.48 5.64 4.13
N THR A 142 -12.56 4.78 4.46
CA THR A 142 -12.64 3.34 4.17
C THR A 142 -11.94 2.53 5.28
N LEU A 143 -11.98 1.22 5.19
CA LEU A 143 -11.13 0.37 6.03
C LEU A 143 -9.66 0.58 5.70
N GLU A 144 -8.82 0.69 6.72
CA GLU A 144 -7.37 0.79 6.53
C GLU A 144 -6.80 -0.57 6.08
N THR A 145 -6.89 -0.81 4.78
CA THR A 145 -6.37 -2.03 4.15
C THR A 145 -4.89 -1.89 3.78
N GLY A 146 -4.37 -0.66 3.81
CA GLY A 146 -3.00 -0.34 3.46
C GLY A 146 -2.57 -0.91 2.11
N VAL A 147 -1.30 -1.30 2.05
CA VAL A 147 -0.70 -1.89 0.85
C VAL A 147 -1.37 -3.21 0.44
N PHE A 148 -1.91 -3.98 1.41
CA PHE A 148 -2.58 -5.26 1.11
C PHE A 148 -3.79 -5.08 0.20
N GLY A 149 -4.65 -4.10 0.48
CA GLY A 149 -5.78 -3.77 -0.40
C GLY A 149 -5.33 -3.43 -1.81
N GLY A 150 -4.25 -2.65 -1.92
CA GLY A 150 -3.63 -2.32 -3.20
C GLY A 150 -3.14 -3.56 -3.95
N VAL A 151 -2.41 -4.45 -3.27
CA VAL A 151 -1.90 -5.69 -3.86
C VAL A 151 -3.04 -6.60 -4.32
N VAL A 152 -4.08 -6.78 -3.51
CA VAL A 152 -5.26 -7.60 -3.88
C VAL A 152 -5.91 -7.07 -5.15
N ILE A 153 -6.17 -5.76 -5.22
CA ILE A 153 -6.75 -5.15 -6.44
C ILE A 153 -5.80 -5.26 -7.63
N GLY A 154 -4.51 -5.05 -7.43
CA GLY A 154 -3.51 -5.21 -8.49
C GLY A 154 -3.50 -6.62 -9.09
N LEU A 155 -3.58 -7.64 -8.24
CA LEU A 155 -3.66 -9.05 -8.67
C LEU A 155 -4.97 -9.38 -9.39
N VAL A 156 -6.11 -8.94 -8.84
CA VAL A 156 -7.43 -9.13 -9.46
C VAL A 156 -7.46 -8.48 -10.83
N THR A 157 -7.04 -7.22 -10.93
CA THR A 157 -6.98 -6.47 -12.19
C THR A 157 -6.06 -7.13 -13.19
N CYS A 158 -4.85 -7.56 -12.78
CA CYS A 158 -3.92 -8.23 -13.66
C CYS A 158 -4.50 -9.55 -14.20
N THR A 159 -5.17 -10.32 -13.36
CA THR A 159 -5.83 -11.58 -13.77
C THR A 159 -6.92 -11.32 -14.80
N LEU A 160 -7.76 -10.33 -14.57
CA LEU A 160 -8.80 -9.91 -15.51
C LEU A 160 -8.21 -9.34 -16.79
N HIS A 161 -7.14 -8.54 -16.69
CA HIS A 161 -6.41 -8.01 -17.83
C HIS A 161 -5.88 -9.15 -18.72
N HIS A 162 -5.24 -10.17 -18.16
CA HIS A 162 -4.75 -11.31 -18.94
C HIS A 162 -5.85 -12.06 -19.67
N ARG A 163 -7.05 -12.12 -19.08
CA ARG A 163 -8.19 -12.88 -19.64
C ARG A 163 -8.97 -12.07 -20.67
N PHE A 164 -9.14 -10.77 -20.47
CA PHE A 164 -10.10 -9.95 -21.20
C PHE A 164 -9.49 -8.89 -22.13
N ASN A 165 -8.17 -8.68 -22.14
CA ASN A 165 -7.53 -7.64 -22.94
C ASN A 165 -7.67 -7.83 -24.47
N LYS A 166 -8.05 -9.02 -24.93
CA LYS A 166 -8.27 -9.35 -26.34
C LYS A 166 -9.70 -9.82 -26.62
N ILE A 167 -10.65 -9.53 -25.74
CA ILE A 167 -12.03 -9.97 -25.90
C ILE A 167 -12.67 -9.31 -27.12
N ALA A 168 -13.29 -10.13 -27.97
CA ALA A 168 -14.17 -9.66 -29.04
C ALA A 168 -15.60 -9.61 -28.50
N LEU A 169 -16.21 -8.44 -28.50
CA LEU A 169 -17.61 -8.24 -28.10
C LEU A 169 -18.51 -8.21 -29.35
N PRO A 170 -19.82 -8.48 -29.20
CA PRO A 170 -20.79 -8.32 -30.27
C PRO A 170 -20.71 -6.92 -30.89
N GLN A 171 -21.12 -6.79 -32.16
CA GLN A 171 -20.92 -5.58 -32.95
C GLN A 171 -21.46 -4.30 -32.29
N PHE A 172 -22.60 -4.39 -31.59
CA PHE A 172 -23.20 -3.25 -30.88
C PHE A 172 -22.42 -2.79 -29.66
N LEU A 173 -21.54 -3.64 -29.10
CA LEU A 173 -20.61 -3.33 -28.00
C LEU A 173 -19.14 -3.28 -28.48
N GLY A 174 -18.90 -3.34 -29.77
CA GLY A 174 -17.57 -3.43 -30.37
C GLY A 174 -16.62 -2.30 -29.92
N PHE A 175 -17.15 -1.10 -29.63
CA PHE A 175 -16.37 0.02 -29.09
C PHE A 175 -15.70 -0.30 -27.75
N PHE A 176 -16.33 -1.12 -26.91
CA PHE A 176 -15.82 -1.53 -25.60
C PHE A 176 -14.96 -2.78 -25.63
N GLY A 177 -14.73 -3.37 -26.82
CA GLY A 177 -13.94 -4.58 -26.99
C GLY A 177 -12.44 -4.39 -26.75
N GLY A 178 -11.73 -5.50 -26.60
CA GLY A 178 -10.28 -5.51 -26.37
C GLY A 178 -9.89 -4.92 -25.02
N SER A 179 -8.79 -4.17 -25.00
CA SER A 179 -8.22 -3.59 -23.78
C SER A 179 -9.16 -2.61 -23.07
N ARG A 180 -10.07 -1.95 -23.80
CA ARG A 180 -11.07 -1.02 -23.23
C ARG A 180 -12.07 -1.69 -22.29
N PHE A 181 -12.27 -3.00 -22.44
CA PHE A 181 -13.14 -3.77 -21.56
C PHE A 181 -12.54 -4.03 -20.18
N VAL A 182 -11.22 -4.02 -20.08
CA VAL A 182 -10.51 -4.35 -18.82
C VAL A 182 -10.87 -3.41 -17.67
N PRO A 183 -10.86 -2.06 -17.82
CA PRO A 183 -11.30 -1.16 -16.75
C PRO A 183 -12.73 -1.42 -16.29
N ILE A 184 -13.63 -1.74 -17.21
CA ILE A 184 -15.05 -1.99 -16.92
C ILE A 184 -15.21 -3.24 -16.06
N ILE A 185 -14.64 -4.36 -16.50
CA ILE A 185 -14.77 -5.63 -15.78
C ILE A 185 -14.01 -5.60 -14.45
N SER A 186 -12.89 -4.88 -14.40
CA SER A 186 -12.13 -4.70 -13.17
C SER A 186 -12.90 -3.86 -12.13
N SER A 187 -13.64 -2.84 -12.57
CA SER A 187 -14.50 -2.05 -11.68
C SER A 187 -15.66 -2.88 -11.14
N LEU A 188 -16.30 -3.71 -11.96
CA LEU A 188 -17.35 -4.62 -11.50
C LEU A 188 -16.80 -5.65 -10.49
N ALA A 189 -15.64 -6.22 -10.76
CA ALA A 189 -14.98 -7.13 -9.83
C ALA A 189 -14.58 -6.41 -8.52
N ALA A 190 -14.18 -5.15 -8.60
CA ALA A 190 -13.81 -4.34 -7.43
C ALA A 190 -14.98 -4.10 -6.46
N ILE A 191 -16.22 -4.02 -6.95
CA ILE A 191 -17.42 -3.98 -6.10
C ILE A 191 -17.50 -5.26 -5.26
N LEU A 192 -17.32 -6.43 -5.89
CA LEU A 192 -17.33 -7.70 -5.17
C LEU A 192 -16.19 -7.82 -4.18
N VAL A 193 -14.99 -7.39 -4.58
CA VAL A 193 -13.80 -7.37 -3.69
C VAL A 193 -14.04 -6.42 -2.52
N GLY A 194 -14.62 -5.23 -2.74
CA GLY A 194 -14.95 -4.27 -1.69
C GLY A 194 -15.94 -4.83 -0.67
N ALA A 195 -17.00 -5.49 -1.16
CA ALA A 195 -17.97 -6.17 -0.29
C ALA A 195 -17.29 -7.28 0.53
N LEU A 196 -16.43 -8.07 -0.09
CA LEU A 196 -15.68 -9.15 0.57
C LEU A 196 -14.70 -8.60 1.62
N MET A 197 -14.00 -7.51 1.29
CA MET A 197 -13.09 -6.80 2.20
C MET A 197 -13.83 -6.26 3.43
N THR A 198 -15.04 -5.71 3.27
CA THR A 198 -15.83 -5.22 4.39
C THR A 198 -16.14 -6.31 5.44
N VAL A 199 -16.25 -7.57 5.01
CA VAL A 199 -16.51 -8.70 5.90
C VAL A 199 -15.21 -9.31 6.43
N ILE A 200 -14.24 -9.56 5.55
CA ILE A 200 -13.03 -10.32 5.87
C ILE A 200 -11.99 -9.46 6.61
N TRP A 201 -11.79 -8.22 6.15
CA TRP A 201 -10.70 -7.37 6.63
C TRP A 201 -10.72 -7.08 8.13
N PRO A 202 -11.86 -6.81 8.78
CA PRO A 202 -11.89 -6.59 10.22
C PRO A 202 -11.38 -7.79 11.05
N HIS A 203 -11.51 -9.02 10.54
CA HIS A 203 -10.95 -10.21 11.20
C HIS A 203 -9.42 -10.24 11.08
N PHE A 204 -8.90 -9.88 9.90
CA PHE A 204 -7.45 -9.73 9.70
C PHE A 204 -6.88 -8.60 10.56
N GLN A 205 -7.56 -7.46 10.66
CA GLN A 205 -7.12 -6.37 11.55
C GLN A 205 -7.02 -6.81 13.00
N LYS A 206 -8.03 -7.52 13.52
CA LYS A 206 -7.98 -8.07 14.88
C LYS A 206 -6.81 -9.04 15.08
N LEU A 207 -6.54 -9.89 14.10
CA LEU A 207 -5.39 -10.80 14.13
C LEU A 207 -4.07 -10.01 14.16
N ILE A 208 -3.95 -9.01 13.29
CA ILE A 208 -2.78 -8.13 13.19
C ILE A 208 -2.54 -7.39 14.51
N PHE A 209 -3.58 -6.77 15.10
CA PHE A 209 -3.47 -6.10 16.39
C PHE A 209 -3.10 -7.08 17.52
N GLY A 210 -3.63 -8.30 17.48
CA GLY A 210 -3.25 -9.36 18.42
C GLY A 210 -1.78 -9.79 18.31
N LEU A 211 -1.22 -9.84 17.10
CA LEU A 211 0.21 -10.14 16.88
C LEU A 211 1.10 -9.01 17.38
N GLY A 212 0.68 -7.74 17.24
CA GLY A 212 1.38 -6.59 17.83
C GLY A 212 1.50 -6.72 19.34
N GLY A 213 0.40 -7.04 20.01
CA GLY A 213 0.41 -7.30 21.47
C GLY A 213 1.31 -8.48 21.89
N LEU A 214 1.44 -9.51 21.04
CA LEU A 214 2.38 -10.62 21.30
C LEU A 214 3.84 -10.17 21.19
N VAL A 215 4.18 -9.33 20.23
CA VAL A 215 5.55 -8.79 20.09
C VAL A 215 5.88 -7.92 21.30
N ASP A 216 4.98 -7.05 21.73
CA ASP A 216 5.15 -6.23 22.93
C ASP A 216 5.28 -7.08 24.19
N ALA A 217 4.46 -8.12 24.35
CA ALA A 217 4.50 -9.01 25.51
C ALA A 217 5.75 -9.89 25.57
N THR A 218 6.35 -10.25 24.42
CA THR A 218 7.55 -11.09 24.33
C THR A 218 8.86 -10.29 24.29
N GLY A 219 8.78 -8.98 24.18
CA GLY A 219 9.92 -8.06 24.24
C GLY A 219 11.06 -8.45 23.28
N TYR A 220 12.24 -8.77 23.83
CA TYR A 220 13.43 -9.10 23.04
C TYR A 220 13.26 -10.31 22.10
N LEU A 221 12.45 -11.29 22.48
CA LEU A 221 12.18 -12.48 21.65
C LEU A 221 11.33 -12.11 20.41
N GLY A 222 10.37 -11.24 20.59
CA GLY A 222 9.55 -10.70 19.49
C GLY A 222 10.39 -9.93 18.49
N THR A 223 11.30 -9.08 18.97
CA THR A 223 12.25 -8.32 18.12
C THR A 223 13.19 -9.26 17.36
N LEU A 224 13.68 -10.32 18.02
CA LEU A 224 14.52 -11.34 17.39
C LEU A 224 13.78 -12.07 16.28
N LEU A 225 12.54 -12.52 16.53
CA LEU A 225 11.71 -13.19 15.52
C LEU A 225 11.39 -12.28 14.33
N TYR A 226 11.06 -11.01 14.59
CA TYR A 226 10.85 -10.01 13.56
C TYR A 226 12.07 -9.86 12.67
N GLY A 227 13.25 -9.64 13.25
CA GLY A 227 14.50 -9.48 12.50
C GLY A 227 14.87 -10.73 11.70
N PHE A 228 14.66 -11.92 12.26
CA PHE A 228 14.95 -13.19 11.61
C PHE A 228 14.04 -13.39 10.37
N ILE A 229 12.73 -13.22 10.52
CA ILE A 229 11.76 -13.37 9.42
C ILE A 229 12.04 -12.33 8.33
N LEU A 230 12.32 -11.09 8.71
CA LEU A 230 12.66 -10.01 7.78
C LEU A 230 13.88 -10.38 6.92
N ARG A 231 14.92 -10.93 7.52
CA ARG A 231 16.14 -11.36 6.81
C ARG A 231 15.90 -12.57 5.91
N MET A 232 15.10 -13.54 6.37
CA MET A 232 14.74 -14.70 5.55
C MET A 232 13.92 -14.32 4.31
N LEU A 233 13.07 -13.32 4.40
CA LEU A 233 12.25 -12.84 3.28
C LEU A 233 13.03 -11.93 2.32
N GLY A 234 14.20 -11.42 2.74
CA GLY A 234 15.04 -10.52 1.94
C GLY A 234 15.39 -11.05 0.55
N PRO A 235 15.97 -12.25 0.41
CA PRO A 235 16.36 -12.82 -0.88
C PRO A 235 15.22 -13.01 -1.86
N PHE A 236 13.99 -13.15 -1.36
CA PHE A 236 12.77 -13.30 -2.17
C PHE A 236 12.13 -11.96 -2.53
N GLY A 237 12.63 -10.82 -2.00
CA GLY A 237 12.00 -9.51 -2.16
C GLY A 237 10.67 -9.34 -1.42
N LEU A 238 10.31 -10.31 -0.56
CA LEU A 238 9.04 -10.33 0.18
C LEU A 238 9.12 -9.59 1.53
N HIS A 239 10.32 -9.21 1.97
CA HIS A 239 10.54 -8.49 3.23
C HIS A 239 9.76 -7.16 3.27
N HIS A 240 9.52 -6.51 2.14
CA HIS A 240 8.72 -5.28 2.07
C HIS A 240 7.26 -5.50 2.47
N ILE A 241 6.66 -6.63 2.10
CA ILE A 241 5.29 -6.98 2.51
C ILE A 241 5.24 -7.23 4.02
N PHE A 242 6.32 -7.79 4.57
CA PHE A 242 6.39 -8.13 5.98
C PHE A 242 6.57 -6.90 6.88
N TYR A 243 7.47 -5.96 6.56
CA TYR A 243 7.72 -4.81 7.42
C TYR A 243 6.69 -3.68 7.27
N LEU A 244 6.06 -3.53 6.09
CA LEU A 244 5.11 -2.44 5.86
C LEU A 244 4.00 -2.34 6.90
N PRO A 245 3.35 -3.43 7.35
CA PRO A 245 2.38 -3.37 8.43
C PRO A 245 2.94 -2.77 9.73
N PHE A 246 4.17 -3.12 10.10
CA PHE A 246 4.81 -2.56 11.29
C PHE A 246 5.12 -1.07 11.14
N TRP A 247 5.41 -0.61 9.94
CA TRP A 247 5.70 0.79 9.68
C TRP A 247 4.46 1.67 9.66
N THR A 248 3.31 1.13 9.24
CA THR A 248 2.13 1.93 8.89
C THR A 248 0.89 1.61 9.73
N THR A 249 0.93 0.61 10.59
CA THR A 249 -0.20 0.20 11.44
C THR A 249 0.21 0.07 12.90
N ALA A 250 -0.76 -0.12 13.79
CA ALA A 250 -0.57 -0.33 15.23
C ALA A 250 0.37 -1.51 15.59
N LEU A 251 0.69 -2.40 14.63
CA LEU A 251 1.71 -3.45 14.80
C LEU A 251 3.11 -2.88 15.10
N GLY A 252 3.41 -1.69 14.66
CA GLY A 252 4.67 -1.00 14.92
C GLY A 252 4.64 -0.11 16.14
N GLY A 253 3.60 -0.22 16.94
CA GLY A 253 3.34 0.62 18.10
C GLY A 253 2.33 1.73 17.81
N SER A 254 1.81 2.30 18.89
CA SER A 254 0.91 3.45 18.85
C SER A 254 1.34 4.43 19.94
N GLU A 255 1.40 5.70 19.61
CA GLU A 255 1.81 6.77 20.52
C GLU A 255 0.89 8.00 20.33
N ILE A 256 0.66 8.73 21.42
CA ILE A 256 -0.10 9.98 21.37
C ILE A 256 0.90 11.11 21.15
N VAL A 257 0.91 11.68 19.93
CA VAL A 257 1.75 12.82 19.57
C VAL A 257 0.85 14.01 19.30
N ASN A 258 1.09 15.11 20.00
CA ASN A 258 0.29 16.35 19.90
C ASN A 258 -1.22 16.14 20.10
N GLY A 259 -1.64 15.18 20.95
CA GLY A 259 -3.03 14.88 21.24
C GLY A 259 -3.73 13.98 20.19
N HIS A 260 -3.00 13.50 19.17
CA HIS A 260 -3.50 12.57 18.18
C HIS A 260 -2.85 11.20 18.32
N LEU A 261 -3.64 10.13 18.22
CA LEU A 261 -3.11 8.77 18.17
C LEU A 261 -2.43 8.55 16.84
N VAL A 262 -1.13 8.29 16.87
CA VAL A 262 -0.30 7.99 15.70
C VAL A 262 0.12 6.52 15.79
N GLU A 263 -0.13 5.77 14.74
CA GLU A 263 0.16 4.34 14.65
C GLU A 263 1.20 4.02 13.60
N GLY A 264 2.08 3.08 13.93
CA GLY A 264 3.13 2.62 13.04
C GLY A 264 4.46 3.35 13.26
N THR A 265 5.53 2.55 13.34
CA THR A 265 6.88 3.03 13.69
C THR A 265 7.34 4.23 12.86
N GLN A 266 7.06 4.21 11.56
CA GLN A 266 7.46 5.29 10.65
C GLN A 266 6.64 6.56 10.89
N ARG A 267 5.32 6.43 11.09
CA ARG A 267 4.46 7.59 11.35
C ARG A 267 4.79 8.23 12.68
N ILE A 268 5.06 7.41 13.71
CA ILE A 268 5.48 7.91 15.04
C ILE A 268 6.80 8.67 14.92
N PHE A 269 7.79 8.09 14.25
CA PHE A 269 9.10 8.72 14.04
C PHE A 269 9.02 10.10 13.35
N PHE A 270 8.14 10.26 12.38
CA PHE A 270 7.99 11.54 11.68
C PHE A 270 7.02 12.51 12.38
N ALA A 271 6.23 12.05 13.35
CA ALA A 271 5.31 12.88 14.12
C ALA A 271 5.93 13.46 15.40
N GLN A 272 6.98 12.83 15.93
CA GLN A 272 7.81 13.31 17.05
C GLN A 272 8.75 14.43 16.61
#